data_69a82a1106bdbd5a38ba8669f015b57c
#
_entry.id   69a82a1106bdbd5a38ba8669f015b57c
#
_cell.length_a   1.000
_cell.length_b   1.000
_cell.length_c   1.000
_cell.angle_alpha   90.00
_cell.angle_beta   90.00
_cell.angle_gamma   90.00
#
_symmetry.space_group_name_H-M   'P 1'
#
loop_
_entity.id
_entity.type
_entity.pdbx_description
1 polymer ?
#
loop_
_entity_poly.entity_id
_entity_poly.type
_entity_poly.pdbx_seq_one_letter_code
_entity_poly.pdbx_strand_id
1 'polypeptide(L)'
;MVDMTALTALHGSAASADRVKRRRWAEVRLKAYGIAAIILAALALVTLLSSVFYKAAGALTEHYVTIPVDFASSKISQEDPTDGNYSGLMKDTMKEVFPFVTSRGDRRELYGLISTAASFELQDAAEADRSILGTTRPMPLLLSDDADLYLKGFFGELTSEETNGALTIEGEATEVGGEVRLFSTANDFTAELEEVKALLLIEAQRTREAAARQENGRVVFNERAREPSLTEEERNQILASAAGYATQRDALTAKADDLENRALRPGGEEPLSEETPSLLIEANGGWVRATSVSPDAIVGEVIAPMVAGATAAPGEWVLHVMHLPENGRKVSDKQVVWLEMLKEGQATEQVFNWRFFTSGDSREAEQAGLWGAMVGSFLTMMVTFFLAFPIGVAAAIYLEEFAPKNRFTDFVEVNINNLAAVPSIVFGLLGLAIFVAGVEFEIWGRTIEIGGFVPRSAPIAGGMVQALMTLPTIIIASRAAIRAVPPSIR
;
A
#
# COMPACT_ATOMS: atom_id res chain seq x y z
N MET A 1 1.51 17.67 78.11
CA MET A 1 0.94 18.85 77.41
C MET A 1 1.91 19.18 76.28
N VAL A 2 1.56 18.87 75.02
CA VAL A 2 2.37 19.25 73.90
C VAL A 2 2.22 20.75 73.70
N ASP A 3 3.33 21.48 73.73
CA ASP A 3 3.33 22.93 73.61
C ASP A 3 2.86 23.36 72.19
N MET A 4 1.58 23.71 72.08
CA MET A 4 0.90 24.13 70.86
C MET A 4 1.50 25.42 70.30
N THR A 5 2.17 26.24 71.10
CA THR A 5 2.84 27.48 70.65
C THR A 5 4.15 27.17 69.86
N ALA A 6 4.88 26.13 70.25
CA ALA A 6 6.07 25.69 69.54
C ALA A 6 5.73 25.04 68.18
N LEU A 7 4.61 24.32 68.07
CA LEU A 7 4.12 23.77 66.85
C LEU A 7 3.64 24.84 65.86
N THR A 8 2.96 25.87 66.31
CA THR A 8 2.53 27.00 65.45
C THR A 8 3.72 27.84 64.97
N ALA A 9 4.74 28.03 65.82
CA ALA A 9 5.99 28.71 65.39
C ALA A 9 6.79 27.92 64.34
N LEU A 10 6.81 26.58 64.41
CA LEU A 10 7.43 25.71 63.42
C LEU A 10 6.70 25.75 62.05
N HIS A 11 5.38 25.87 62.07
CA HIS A 11 4.56 25.97 60.86
C HIS A 11 4.60 27.38 60.22
N GLY A 12 4.91 28.44 60.94
CA GLY A 12 5.06 29.83 60.51
C GLY A 12 6.50 30.20 60.07
N SER A 13 7.45 29.28 60.15
CA SER A 13 8.84 29.58 59.84
C SER A 13 9.06 29.77 58.30
N ALA A 14 9.99 30.66 57.91
CA ALA A 14 10.37 30.91 56.51
C ALA A 14 10.77 29.61 55.81
N ALA A 15 11.39 28.65 56.51
CA ALA A 15 11.78 27.35 56.00
C ALA A 15 10.55 26.44 55.72
N SER A 16 9.42 26.62 56.39
CA SER A 16 8.17 25.89 56.08
C SER A 16 7.46 26.49 54.87
N ALA A 17 7.51 27.81 54.69
CA ALA A 17 6.99 28.51 53.52
C ALA A 17 7.75 28.12 52.24
N ASP A 18 9.07 28.01 52.30
CA ASP A 18 9.90 27.58 51.19
C ASP A 18 9.65 26.10 50.80
N ARG A 19 9.43 25.23 51.78
CA ARG A 19 9.04 23.82 51.53
C ARG A 19 7.70 23.71 50.82
N VAL A 20 6.71 24.49 51.26
CA VAL A 20 5.36 24.55 50.64
C VAL A 20 5.47 25.09 49.21
N LYS A 21 6.29 26.13 48.98
CA LYS A 21 6.54 26.70 47.65
C LYS A 21 7.18 25.69 46.71
N ARG A 22 8.21 24.96 47.15
CA ARG A 22 8.85 23.88 46.39
C ARG A 22 7.88 22.74 46.05
N ARG A 23 6.99 22.33 46.99
CA ARG A 23 5.96 21.31 46.73
C ARG A 23 4.94 21.79 45.72
N ARG A 24 4.47 23.04 45.80
CA ARG A 24 3.58 23.63 44.78
C ARG A 24 4.23 23.67 43.38
N TRP A 25 5.47 24.07 43.31
CA TRP A 25 6.23 24.03 42.03
C TRP A 25 6.40 22.62 41.49
N ALA A 26 6.65 21.64 42.35
CA ALA A 26 6.72 20.25 41.94
C ALA A 26 5.35 19.73 41.43
N GLU A 27 4.27 20.10 42.09
CA GLU A 27 2.91 19.75 41.65
C GLU A 27 2.54 20.41 40.30
N VAL A 28 2.85 21.70 40.14
CA VAL A 28 2.62 22.41 38.85
C VAL A 28 3.43 21.77 37.74
N ARG A 29 4.71 21.42 37.98
CA ARG A 29 5.52 20.71 36.97
C ARG A 29 4.94 19.34 36.61
N LEU A 30 4.48 18.58 37.63
CA LEU A 30 3.88 17.27 37.37
C LEU A 30 2.59 17.40 36.55
N LYS A 31 1.73 18.38 36.88
CA LYS A 31 0.53 18.69 36.07
C LYS A 31 0.91 19.13 34.65
N ALA A 32 1.92 19.97 34.51
CA ALA A 32 2.40 20.42 33.22
C ALA A 32 2.95 19.24 32.36
N TYR A 33 3.70 18.31 32.96
CA TYR A 33 4.16 17.11 32.28
C TYR A 33 3.00 16.20 31.86
N GLY A 34 1.97 16.04 32.73
CA GLY A 34 0.77 15.29 32.40
C GLY A 34 0.01 15.91 31.23
N ILE A 35 -0.19 17.23 31.26
CA ILE A 35 -0.85 17.97 30.17
C ILE A 35 0.00 17.88 28.88
N ALA A 36 1.33 18.07 28.96
CA ALA A 36 2.22 17.96 27.82
C ALA A 36 2.18 16.54 27.20
N ALA A 37 2.13 15.49 28.02
CA ALA A 37 2.01 14.12 27.54
C ALA A 37 0.67 13.88 26.81
N ILE A 38 -0.44 14.42 27.35
CA ILE A 38 -1.77 14.34 26.70
C ILE A 38 -1.76 15.10 25.38
N ILE A 39 -1.19 16.31 25.33
CA ILE A 39 -1.08 17.10 24.09
C ILE A 39 -0.23 16.35 23.07
N LEU A 40 0.91 15.78 23.47
CA LEU A 40 1.78 15.01 22.58
C LEU A 40 1.05 13.78 22.01
N ALA A 41 0.33 13.05 22.85
CA ALA A 41 -0.47 11.91 22.42
C ALA A 41 -1.60 12.33 21.45
N ALA A 42 -2.27 13.44 21.74
CA ALA A 42 -3.31 13.99 20.86
C ALA A 42 -2.73 14.44 19.52
N LEU A 43 -1.58 15.13 19.52
CA LEU A 43 -0.88 15.52 18.29
C LEU A 43 -0.45 14.30 17.46
N ALA A 44 0.11 13.27 18.10
CA ALA A 44 0.47 12.04 17.41
C ALA A 44 -0.76 11.35 16.77
N LEU A 45 -1.88 11.30 17.49
CA LEU A 45 -3.14 10.76 16.97
C LEU A 45 -3.67 11.60 15.79
N VAL A 46 -3.68 12.93 15.92
CA VAL A 46 -4.11 13.83 14.83
C VAL A 46 -3.22 13.67 13.61
N THR A 47 -1.91 13.60 13.80
CA THR A 47 -0.96 13.40 12.69
C THR A 47 -1.22 12.05 11.99
N LEU A 48 -1.41 10.98 12.76
CA LEU A 48 -1.71 9.66 12.22
C LEU A 48 -3.04 9.67 11.44
N LEU A 49 -4.11 10.19 12.03
CA LEU A 49 -5.43 10.27 11.38
C LEU A 49 -5.38 11.14 10.12
N SER A 50 -4.70 12.30 10.18
CA SER A 50 -4.53 13.18 9.02
C SER A 50 -3.75 12.49 7.91
N SER A 51 -2.68 11.76 8.24
CA SER A 51 -1.92 10.99 7.25
C SER A 51 -2.74 9.88 6.60
N VAL A 52 -3.52 9.15 7.40
CA VAL A 52 -4.42 8.10 6.88
C VAL A 52 -5.51 8.72 6.00
N PHE A 53 -6.14 9.81 6.45
CA PHE A 53 -7.17 10.49 5.68
C PHE A 53 -6.65 11.05 4.36
N TYR A 54 -5.48 11.69 4.38
CA TYR A 54 -4.84 12.22 3.16
C TYR A 54 -4.56 11.12 2.14
N LYS A 55 -4.01 9.98 2.59
CA LYS A 55 -3.76 8.83 1.71
C LYS A 55 -5.06 8.18 1.20
N ALA A 56 -6.09 8.12 2.03
CA ALA A 56 -7.39 7.55 1.67
C ALA A 56 -8.22 8.46 0.75
N ALA A 57 -7.93 9.77 0.71
CA ALA A 57 -8.67 10.72 -0.12
C ALA A 57 -8.61 10.36 -1.61
N GLY A 58 -7.51 9.79 -2.08
CA GLY A 58 -7.37 9.28 -3.44
C GLY A 58 -8.39 8.20 -3.83
N ALA A 59 -8.89 7.42 -2.87
CA ALA A 59 -9.91 6.40 -3.12
C ALA A 59 -11.32 6.98 -3.38
N LEU A 60 -11.53 8.26 -3.08
CA LEU A 60 -12.81 8.93 -3.31
C LEU A 60 -13.05 9.33 -4.76
N THR A 61 -12.05 9.22 -5.61
CA THR A 61 -12.14 9.51 -7.05
C THR A 61 -11.64 8.32 -7.84
N GLU A 62 -12.09 8.20 -9.07
CA GLU A 62 -11.66 7.19 -10.04
C GLU A 62 -11.59 7.82 -11.44
N HIS A 63 -10.71 7.31 -12.30
CA HIS A 63 -10.58 7.81 -13.67
C HIS A 63 -11.22 6.85 -14.67
N TYR A 64 -11.92 7.45 -15.61
CA TYR A 64 -12.44 6.80 -16.80
C TYR A 64 -11.72 7.31 -18.03
N VAL A 65 -11.66 6.48 -19.06
CA VAL A 65 -11.31 6.89 -20.41
C VAL A 65 -12.53 6.75 -21.31
N THR A 66 -12.93 7.86 -21.96
CA THR A 66 -14.07 7.85 -22.91
C THR A 66 -13.54 7.66 -24.31
N ILE A 67 -13.81 6.50 -24.89
CA ILE A 67 -13.36 6.14 -26.25
C ILE A 67 -14.52 5.53 -27.06
N PRO A 68 -14.48 5.65 -28.42
CA PRO A 68 -15.53 5.10 -29.27
C PRO A 68 -15.49 3.56 -29.25
N VAL A 69 -16.61 2.94 -28.82
CA VAL A 69 -16.81 1.48 -28.76
C VAL A 69 -17.77 1.07 -29.89
N ASP A 70 -17.36 0.08 -30.69
CA ASP A 70 -18.15 -0.41 -31.79
C ASP A 70 -19.04 -1.60 -31.37
N PHE A 71 -20.31 -1.33 -31.03
CA PHE A 71 -21.33 -2.31 -30.70
C PHE A 71 -21.90 -3.03 -31.93
N ALA A 72 -21.47 -2.69 -33.15
CA ALA A 72 -21.79 -3.46 -34.37
C ALA A 72 -20.87 -4.69 -34.55
N SER A 73 -19.85 -4.83 -33.66
CA SER A 73 -18.92 -5.95 -33.67
C SER A 73 -19.64 -7.31 -33.62
N SER A 74 -19.16 -8.26 -34.41
CA SER A 74 -19.65 -9.65 -34.43
C SER A 74 -19.46 -10.40 -33.10
N LYS A 75 -18.77 -9.81 -32.14
CA LYS A 75 -18.59 -10.34 -30.77
C LYS A 75 -19.80 -10.15 -29.88
N ILE A 76 -20.74 -9.26 -30.25
CA ILE A 76 -21.93 -8.95 -29.51
C ILE A 76 -23.15 -9.45 -30.26
N SER A 77 -24.01 -10.21 -29.59
CA SER A 77 -25.30 -10.60 -30.13
C SER A 77 -26.25 -9.41 -30.21
N GLN A 78 -26.78 -9.15 -31.39
CA GLN A 78 -27.77 -8.08 -31.58
C GLN A 78 -29.16 -8.46 -31.03
N GLU A 79 -29.43 -9.78 -30.84
CA GLU A 79 -30.69 -10.28 -30.33
C GLU A 79 -30.69 -10.40 -28.80
N ASP A 80 -29.58 -10.89 -28.24
CA ASP A 80 -29.41 -11.05 -26.80
C ASP A 80 -28.08 -10.38 -26.33
N PRO A 81 -28.13 -9.20 -25.73
CA PRO A 81 -26.94 -8.52 -25.23
C PRO A 81 -26.28 -9.24 -24.08
N THR A 82 -26.95 -10.19 -23.38
CA THR A 82 -26.33 -10.96 -22.31
C THR A 82 -25.32 -11.98 -22.82
N ASP A 83 -25.46 -12.42 -24.09
CA ASP A 83 -24.56 -13.36 -24.76
C ASP A 83 -23.58 -12.61 -25.67
N GLY A 84 -22.62 -11.92 -25.04
CA GLY A 84 -21.61 -11.11 -25.73
C GLY A 84 -20.21 -11.26 -25.15
N ASN A 85 -19.20 -11.22 -26.01
CA ASN A 85 -17.79 -11.15 -25.60
C ASN A 85 -17.34 -9.70 -25.40
N TYR A 86 -17.83 -9.05 -24.35
CA TYR A 86 -17.51 -7.65 -24.05
C TYR A 86 -16.03 -7.44 -23.69
N SER A 87 -15.36 -8.41 -23.08
CA SER A 87 -13.91 -8.36 -22.87
C SER A 87 -13.14 -8.37 -24.21
N GLY A 88 -13.64 -9.14 -25.18
CA GLY A 88 -13.09 -9.11 -26.54
C GLY A 88 -13.36 -7.80 -27.25
N LEU A 89 -14.56 -7.21 -27.07
CA LEU A 89 -14.91 -5.89 -27.61
C LEU A 89 -13.99 -4.80 -27.09
N MET A 90 -13.83 -4.72 -25.77
CA MET A 90 -12.91 -3.78 -25.12
C MET A 90 -11.47 -3.86 -25.68
N LYS A 91 -10.96 -5.10 -25.85
CA LYS A 91 -9.62 -5.30 -26.43
C LYS A 91 -9.51 -4.84 -27.88
N ASP A 92 -10.55 -5.01 -28.68
CA ASP A 92 -10.56 -4.51 -30.06
C ASP A 92 -10.64 -2.99 -30.08
N THR A 93 -11.47 -2.38 -29.23
CA THR A 93 -11.50 -0.92 -29.06
C THR A 93 -10.13 -0.35 -28.73
N MET A 94 -9.39 -0.95 -27.79
CA MET A 94 -8.03 -0.50 -27.47
C MET A 94 -7.05 -0.65 -28.63
N LYS A 95 -7.20 -1.66 -29.49
CA LYS A 95 -6.40 -1.80 -30.72
C LYS A 95 -6.73 -0.73 -31.76
N GLU A 96 -7.99 -0.29 -31.83
CA GLU A 96 -8.39 0.77 -32.76
C GLU A 96 -7.85 2.12 -32.33
N VAL A 97 -7.81 2.39 -31.02
CA VAL A 97 -7.21 3.61 -30.44
C VAL A 97 -5.68 3.63 -30.61
N PHE A 98 -5.04 2.48 -30.42
CA PHE A 98 -3.58 2.33 -30.55
C PHE A 98 -3.20 1.30 -31.64
N PRO A 99 -3.43 1.61 -32.92
CA PRO A 99 -3.24 0.67 -34.03
C PRO A 99 -1.77 0.27 -34.25
N PHE A 100 -0.85 1.11 -33.79
CA PHE A 100 0.58 0.86 -33.88
C PHE A 100 1.09 -0.16 -32.86
N VAL A 101 0.32 -0.49 -31.79
CA VAL A 101 0.69 -1.52 -30.82
C VAL A 101 0.41 -2.90 -31.40
N THR A 102 1.42 -3.53 -32.00
CA THR A 102 1.28 -4.78 -32.76
C THR A 102 1.77 -6.00 -31.99
N SER A 103 2.81 -5.86 -31.15
CA SER A 103 3.42 -6.97 -30.44
C SER A 103 2.46 -7.58 -29.40
N ARG A 104 2.58 -8.89 -29.16
CA ARG A 104 1.74 -9.59 -28.17
C ARG A 104 2.01 -9.11 -26.74
N GLY A 105 3.26 -8.78 -26.42
CA GLY A 105 3.67 -8.25 -25.12
C GLY A 105 3.02 -6.90 -24.85
N ASP A 106 3.24 -5.95 -25.77
CA ASP A 106 2.73 -4.58 -25.63
C ASP A 106 1.21 -4.53 -25.60
N ARG A 107 0.53 -5.38 -26.40
CA ARG A 107 -0.94 -5.52 -26.33
C ARG A 107 -1.42 -5.98 -24.97
N ARG A 108 -0.67 -6.84 -24.29
CA ARG A 108 -1.05 -7.27 -22.94
C ARG A 108 -0.94 -6.12 -21.94
N GLU A 109 0.11 -5.32 -22.04
CA GLU A 109 0.29 -4.12 -21.22
C GLU A 109 -0.77 -3.07 -21.51
N LEU A 110 -1.08 -2.84 -22.80
CA LEU A 110 -2.12 -1.92 -23.23
C LEU A 110 -3.50 -2.29 -22.67
N TYR A 111 -3.87 -3.57 -22.72
CA TYR A 111 -5.15 -4.04 -22.16
C TYR A 111 -5.17 -3.94 -20.63
N GLY A 112 -4.01 -3.97 -20.00
CA GLY A 112 -3.88 -3.77 -18.54
C GLY A 112 -4.18 -2.36 -18.06
N LEU A 113 -4.30 -1.37 -18.97
CA LEU A 113 -4.73 -0.01 -18.61
C LEU A 113 -6.21 0.07 -18.25
N ILE A 114 -7.03 -0.82 -18.79
CA ILE A 114 -8.48 -0.85 -18.59
C ILE A 114 -8.84 -1.93 -17.57
N SER A 115 -9.69 -1.58 -16.61
CA SER A 115 -10.22 -2.54 -15.63
C SER A 115 -11.03 -3.64 -16.30
N THR A 116 -10.98 -4.83 -15.73
CA THR A 116 -11.88 -5.93 -16.11
C THR A 116 -13.35 -5.58 -15.89
N ALA A 117 -13.65 -4.66 -14.95
CA ALA A 117 -14.99 -4.12 -14.71
C ALA A 117 -15.61 -3.45 -15.93
N ALA A 118 -14.79 -2.78 -16.75
CA ALA A 118 -15.30 -2.09 -17.95
C ALA A 118 -16.07 -3.02 -18.90
N SER A 119 -15.69 -4.30 -18.96
CA SER A 119 -16.43 -5.27 -19.78
C SER A 119 -17.84 -5.54 -19.26
N PHE A 120 -18.02 -5.55 -17.93
CA PHE A 120 -19.35 -5.69 -17.32
C PHE A 120 -20.18 -4.41 -17.47
N GLU A 121 -19.54 -3.23 -17.33
CA GLU A 121 -20.22 -1.94 -17.53
C GLU A 121 -20.70 -1.77 -18.98
N LEU A 122 -19.94 -2.23 -19.96
CA LEU A 122 -20.37 -2.26 -21.37
C LEU A 122 -21.56 -3.21 -21.57
N GLN A 123 -21.58 -4.35 -20.89
CA GLN A 123 -22.71 -5.28 -20.92
C GLN A 123 -23.95 -4.64 -20.30
N ASP A 124 -23.83 -4.10 -19.08
CA ASP A 124 -24.93 -3.45 -18.37
C ASP A 124 -25.51 -2.29 -19.19
N ALA A 125 -24.65 -1.50 -19.87
CA ALA A 125 -25.09 -0.42 -20.75
C ALA A 125 -25.88 -0.95 -21.96
N ALA A 126 -25.43 -2.06 -22.56
CA ALA A 126 -26.12 -2.69 -23.70
C ALA A 126 -27.46 -3.33 -23.29
N GLU A 127 -27.56 -3.86 -22.07
CA GLU A 127 -28.81 -4.39 -21.52
C GLU A 127 -29.80 -3.27 -21.17
N ALA A 128 -29.29 -2.16 -20.61
CA ALA A 128 -30.13 -1.01 -20.23
C ALA A 128 -30.65 -0.21 -21.44
N ASP A 129 -29.84 -0.05 -22.48
CA ASP A 129 -30.19 0.67 -23.71
C ASP A 129 -29.81 -0.12 -24.95
N ARG A 130 -30.76 -0.93 -25.45
CA ARG A 130 -30.57 -1.71 -26.69
C ARG A 130 -30.36 -0.86 -27.94
N SER A 131 -30.63 0.45 -27.90
CA SER A 131 -30.41 1.35 -29.04
C SER A 131 -28.94 1.56 -29.40
N ILE A 132 -28.01 1.21 -28.47
CA ILE A 132 -26.58 1.29 -28.72
C ILE A 132 -26.06 0.11 -29.57
N LEU A 133 -26.80 -1.01 -29.59
CA LEU A 133 -26.42 -2.18 -30.39
C LEU A 133 -26.40 -1.82 -31.88
N GLY A 134 -25.39 -2.29 -32.58
CA GLY A 134 -25.20 -1.99 -34.00
C GLY A 134 -24.68 -0.56 -34.29
N THR A 135 -24.27 0.19 -33.27
CA THR A 135 -23.72 1.55 -33.43
C THR A 135 -22.35 1.68 -32.78
N THR A 136 -21.55 2.68 -33.23
CA THR A 136 -20.33 3.09 -32.54
C THR A 136 -20.64 4.28 -31.67
N ARG A 137 -20.34 4.20 -30.37
CA ARG A 137 -20.60 5.29 -29.41
C ARG A 137 -19.41 5.52 -28.47
N PRO A 138 -19.15 6.78 -28.07
CA PRO A 138 -18.21 7.05 -26.99
C PRO A 138 -18.75 6.46 -25.68
N MET A 139 -17.97 5.57 -25.05
CA MET A 139 -18.30 4.92 -23.79
C MET A 139 -17.20 5.20 -22.78
N PRO A 140 -17.55 5.54 -21.53
CA PRO A 140 -16.59 5.61 -20.44
C PRO A 140 -16.17 4.20 -20.04
N LEU A 141 -14.88 3.94 -20.07
CA LEU A 141 -14.27 2.69 -19.60
C LEU A 141 -13.47 2.97 -18.34
N LEU A 142 -13.74 2.22 -17.27
CA LEU A 142 -13.00 2.35 -16.01
C LEU A 142 -11.54 1.96 -16.23
N LEU A 143 -10.61 2.80 -15.81
CA LEU A 143 -9.17 2.48 -15.80
C LEU A 143 -8.85 1.45 -14.71
N SER A 144 -7.77 0.72 -14.90
CA SER A 144 -7.23 -0.17 -13.87
C SER A 144 -6.68 0.63 -12.69
N ASP A 145 -6.55 0.00 -11.52
CA ASP A 145 -6.00 0.61 -10.30
C ASP A 145 -4.62 1.26 -10.55
N ASP A 146 -3.73 0.56 -11.26
CA ASP A 146 -2.38 1.06 -11.54
C ASP A 146 -2.41 2.29 -12.47
N ALA A 147 -3.28 2.32 -13.48
CA ALA A 147 -3.46 3.46 -14.37
C ALA A 147 -4.11 4.66 -13.65
N ASP A 148 -5.11 4.41 -12.80
CA ASP A 148 -5.76 5.42 -11.97
C ASP A 148 -4.78 6.04 -10.96
N LEU A 149 -3.95 5.22 -10.30
CA LEU A 149 -2.93 5.69 -9.37
C LEU A 149 -1.86 6.54 -10.07
N TYR A 150 -1.49 6.19 -11.32
CA TYR A 150 -0.59 7.03 -12.12
C TYR A 150 -1.19 8.41 -12.39
N LEU A 151 -2.43 8.48 -12.88
CA LEU A 151 -3.11 9.75 -13.16
C LEU A 151 -3.33 10.61 -11.90
N LYS A 152 -3.37 9.98 -10.72
CA LYS A 152 -3.41 10.65 -9.41
C LYS A 152 -2.05 11.08 -8.88
N GLY A 153 -0.95 10.81 -9.61
CA GLY A 153 0.41 11.18 -9.24
C GLY A 153 1.06 10.31 -8.15
N PHE A 154 0.49 9.14 -7.81
CA PHE A 154 1.07 8.26 -6.79
C PHE A 154 2.42 7.65 -7.18
N PHE A 155 2.72 7.56 -8.47
CA PHE A 155 4.01 7.11 -9.02
C PHE A 155 4.94 8.26 -9.41
N GLY A 156 4.68 9.48 -8.90
CA GLY A 156 5.35 10.70 -9.33
C GLY A 156 4.66 11.34 -10.53
N GLU A 157 5.03 12.56 -10.81
CA GLU A 157 4.54 13.30 -11.97
C GLU A 157 5.55 13.23 -13.10
N LEU A 158 5.06 13.15 -14.33
CA LEU A 158 5.87 13.32 -15.51
C LEU A 158 6.18 14.81 -15.67
N THR A 159 7.44 15.19 -15.45
CA THR A 159 7.90 16.58 -15.57
C THR A 159 8.32 16.85 -17.00
N SER A 160 7.86 17.97 -17.55
CA SER A 160 8.26 18.43 -18.89
C SER A 160 9.37 19.46 -18.74
N GLU A 161 10.50 19.24 -19.41
CA GLU A 161 11.63 20.15 -19.44
C GLU A 161 11.59 21.03 -20.71
N GLU A 162 11.92 22.33 -20.54
CA GLU A 162 12.01 23.23 -21.67
C GLU A 162 13.25 22.89 -22.53
N THR A 163 13.03 22.67 -23.83
CA THR A 163 14.10 22.33 -24.78
C THR A 163 14.46 23.57 -25.60
N ASN A 164 15.78 23.79 -25.75
CA ASN A 164 16.32 25.01 -26.39
C ASN A 164 16.94 24.71 -27.76
N GLY A 165 17.30 23.47 -28.01
CA GLY A 165 17.94 23.01 -29.26
C GLY A 165 16.96 22.56 -30.32
N ALA A 166 17.40 22.58 -31.56
CA ALA A 166 16.74 21.84 -32.60
C ALA A 166 17.09 20.35 -32.47
N LEU A 167 16.10 19.49 -32.60
CA LEU A 167 16.26 18.03 -32.54
C LEU A 167 16.43 17.47 -33.93
N THR A 168 17.46 16.63 -34.14
CA THR A 168 17.65 15.83 -35.35
C THR A 168 17.41 14.38 -35.03
N ILE A 169 16.60 13.69 -35.83
CA ILE A 169 16.16 12.31 -35.63
C ILE A 169 16.78 11.41 -36.68
N GLU A 170 17.55 10.42 -36.25
CA GLU A 170 18.18 9.40 -37.13
C GLU A 170 17.70 8.02 -36.75
N GLY A 171 17.39 7.15 -37.70
CA GLY A 171 16.96 5.76 -37.46
C GLY A 171 15.50 5.47 -37.81
N GLU A 172 14.92 4.43 -37.25
CA GLU A 172 13.60 3.88 -37.63
C GLU A 172 12.46 4.54 -36.82
N ALA A 173 12.28 5.84 -36.96
CA ALA A 173 11.32 6.62 -36.16
C ALA A 173 9.83 6.33 -36.43
N THR A 174 9.52 5.67 -37.57
CA THR A 174 8.15 5.36 -38.00
C THR A 174 7.64 3.98 -37.55
N GLU A 175 8.51 3.16 -36.98
CA GLU A 175 8.16 1.80 -36.53
C GLU A 175 8.27 1.68 -34.99
N VAL A 176 7.27 1.09 -34.34
CA VAL A 176 7.32 0.79 -32.92
C VAL A 176 8.40 -0.25 -32.63
N GLY A 177 9.22 0.01 -31.61
CA GLY A 177 10.38 -0.80 -31.29
C GLY A 177 11.61 -0.47 -32.13
N GLY A 178 11.49 0.47 -33.10
CA GLY A 178 12.61 0.98 -33.86
C GLY A 178 13.62 1.72 -32.99
N GLU A 179 14.92 1.51 -33.26
CA GLU A 179 15.98 2.25 -32.57
C GLU A 179 16.21 3.58 -33.26
N VAL A 180 16.21 4.65 -32.51
CA VAL A 180 16.45 6.00 -33.00
C VAL A 180 17.54 6.68 -32.19
N ARG A 181 18.25 7.58 -32.84
CA ARG A 181 19.19 8.48 -32.24
C ARG A 181 18.73 9.92 -32.41
N LEU A 182 18.59 10.62 -31.29
CA LEU A 182 18.05 11.97 -31.23
C LEU A 182 19.20 12.91 -30.83
N PHE A 183 19.51 13.92 -31.65
CA PHE A 183 20.58 14.90 -31.40
C PHE A 183 19.97 16.27 -31.12
N SER A 184 20.33 16.88 -30.02
CA SER A 184 20.04 18.27 -29.75
C SER A 184 21.21 19.19 -30.03
N THR A 185 20.97 20.33 -30.66
CA THR A 185 21.99 21.34 -30.93
C THR A 185 22.36 22.17 -29.72
N ALA A 186 21.62 22.09 -28.61
CA ALA A 186 21.82 22.88 -27.39
C ALA A 186 22.30 22.08 -26.18
N ASN A 187 22.67 20.80 -26.35
CA ASN A 187 23.03 19.88 -25.26
C ASN A 187 21.95 19.79 -24.17
N ASP A 188 20.68 19.70 -24.58
CA ASP A 188 19.51 19.75 -23.71
C ASP A 188 19.43 18.56 -22.72
N PHE A 189 20.26 17.52 -22.89
CA PHE A 189 20.25 16.30 -22.04
C PHE A 189 21.33 16.31 -20.95
N THR A 190 22.00 17.46 -20.76
CA THR A 190 23.13 17.54 -19.82
C THR A 190 22.66 17.37 -18.36
N ALA A 191 21.52 17.92 -17.99
CA ALA A 191 21.00 17.85 -16.63
C ALA A 191 20.63 16.41 -16.25
N GLU A 192 19.99 15.69 -17.14
CA GLU A 192 19.56 14.28 -16.97
C GLU A 192 20.79 13.36 -16.90
N LEU A 193 21.82 13.60 -17.75
CA LEU A 193 23.07 12.87 -17.65
C LEU A 193 23.75 13.07 -16.29
N GLU A 194 23.80 14.29 -15.78
CA GLU A 194 24.36 14.57 -14.45
C GLU A 194 23.54 13.93 -13.32
N GLU A 195 22.23 13.87 -13.44
CA GLU A 195 21.39 13.13 -12.50
C GLU A 195 21.69 11.62 -12.53
N VAL A 196 21.77 11.01 -13.71
CA VAL A 196 22.16 9.62 -13.84
C VAL A 196 23.54 9.35 -13.26
N LYS A 197 24.52 10.23 -13.50
CA LYS A 197 25.86 10.11 -12.92
C LYS A 197 25.86 10.24 -11.39
N ALA A 198 25.03 11.11 -10.83
CA ALA A 198 24.87 11.21 -9.38
C ALA A 198 24.31 9.90 -8.79
N LEU A 199 23.35 9.24 -9.48
CA LEU A 199 22.85 7.95 -9.06
C LEU A 199 23.91 6.85 -9.14
N LEU A 200 24.78 6.85 -10.17
CA LEU A 200 25.90 5.93 -10.26
C LEU A 200 26.86 6.07 -9.08
N LEU A 201 27.13 7.30 -8.61
CA LEU A 201 27.95 7.53 -7.41
C LEU A 201 27.30 6.97 -6.15
N ILE A 202 25.99 7.13 -6.00
CA ILE A 202 25.23 6.55 -4.87
C ILE A 202 25.28 5.02 -4.93
N GLU A 203 25.11 4.42 -6.11
CA GLU A 203 25.22 2.98 -6.28
C GLU A 203 26.64 2.47 -6.03
N ALA A 204 27.67 3.17 -6.48
CA ALA A 204 29.08 2.87 -6.19
C ALA A 204 29.34 2.85 -4.68
N GLN A 205 28.82 3.83 -3.94
CA GLN A 205 28.93 3.88 -2.48
C GLN A 205 28.21 2.69 -1.81
N ARG A 206 26.98 2.38 -2.20
CA ARG A 206 26.25 1.21 -1.68
C ARG A 206 26.96 -0.10 -1.97
N THR A 207 27.54 -0.22 -3.15
CA THR A 207 28.31 -1.39 -3.58
C THR A 207 29.60 -1.54 -2.75
N ARG A 208 30.29 -0.44 -2.43
CA ARG A 208 31.44 -0.42 -1.50
C ARG A 208 31.04 -0.86 -0.09
N GLU A 209 29.91 -0.41 0.42
CA GLU A 209 29.40 -0.85 1.72
C GLU A 209 29.06 -2.35 1.71
N ALA A 210 28.53 -2.86 0.59
CA ALA A 210 28.31 -4.30 0.43
C ALA A 210 29.65 -5.06 0.39
N ALA A 211 30.67 -4.56 -0.29
CA ALA A 211 32.02 -5.13 -0.28
C ALA A 211 32.63 -5.15 1.14
N ALA A 212 32.44 -4.09 1.92
CA ALA A 212 32.91 -4.02 3.30
C ALA A 212 32.20 -5.06 4.20
N ARG A 213 30.91 -5.35 3.97
CA ARG A 213 30.21 -6.44 4.67
C ARG A 213 30.80 -7.82 4.33
N GLN A 214 31.19 -8.06 3.07
CA GLN A 214 31.88 -9.31 2.69
C GLN A 214 33.26 -9.41 3.33
N GLU A 215 34.01 -8.30 3.41
CA GLU A 215 35.30 -8.28 4.11
C GLU A 215 35.15 -8.64 5.59
N ASN A 216 34.14 -8.09 6.29
CA ASN A 216 33.86 -8.48 7.67
C ASN A 216 33.56 -9.98 7.80
N GLY A 217 32.76 -10.53 6.88
CA GLY A 217 32.52 -11.99 6.81
C GLY A 217 33.82 -12.76 6.67
N ARG A 218 34.69 -12.39 5.73
CA ARG A 218 36.01 -13.00 5.52
C ARG A 218 36.87 -12.97 6.78
N VAL A 219 36.91 -11.85 7.48
CA VAL A 219 37.69 -11.69 8.73
C VAL A 219 37.17 -12.66 9.80
N VAL A 220 35.85 -12.70 10.01
CA VAL A 220 35.22 -13.61 11.00
C VAL A 220 35.56 -15.08 10.71
N PHE A 221 35.42 -15.51 9.44
CA PHE A 221 35.75 -16.89 9.06
C PHE A 221 37.23 -17.20 9.20
N ASN A 222 38.13 -16.26 8.87
CA ASN A 222 39.58 -16.44 9.07
C ASN A 222 39.96 -16.49 10.57
N GLU A 223 39.31 -15.71 11.42
CA GLU A 223 39.53 -15.79 12.88
C GLU A 223 39.03 -17.13 13.42
N ARG A 224 37.86 -17.61 13.01
CA ARG A 224 37.33 -18.89 13.39
C ARG A 224 38.23 -20.06 12.96
N ALA A 225 38.87 -19.98 11.78
CA ALA A 225 39.81 -21.00 11.31
C ALA A 225 41.05 -21.13 12.19
N ARG A 226 41.33 -20.17 13.09
CA ARG A 226 42.46 -20.19 14.03
C ARG A 226 42.15 -20.96 15.32
N GLU A 227 40.89 -21.35 15.54
CA GLU A 227 40.51 -22.08 16.74
C GLU A 227 41.28 -23.42 16.83
N PRO A 228 41.93 -23.72 17.97
CA PRO A 228 42.77 -24.97 18.14
C PRO A 228 41.93 -26.24 18.15
N SER A 229 40.64 -26.16 18.41
CA SER A 229 39.73 -27.31 18.55
C SER A 229 39.26 -27.89 17.23
N LEU A 230 39.50 -27.22 16.10
CA LEU A 230 39.03 -27.62 14.77
C LEU A 230 39.88 -28.76 14.19
N THR A 231 39.20 -29.70 13.55
CA THR A 231 39.84 -30.69 12.69
C THR A 231 40.37 -30.04 11.42
N GLU A 232 41.30 -30.70 10.74
CA GLU A 232 41.89 -30.16 9.50
C GLU A 232 40.83 -30.00 8.39
N GLU A 233 39.87 -30.89 8.32
CA GLU A 233 38.76 -30.83 7.35
C GLU A 233 37.81 -29.65 7.61
N GLU A 234 37.42 -29.45 8.87
CA GLU A 234 36.60 -28.28 9.27
C GLU A 234 37.31 -26.94 9.01
N ARG A 235 38.61 -26.90 9.31
CA ARG A 235 39.44 -25.73 9.04
C ARG A 235 39.48 -25.39 7.54
N ASN A 236 39.65 -26.40 6.67
CA ASN A 236 39.68 -26.23 5.23
C ASN A 236 38.33 -25.77 4.68
N GLN A 237 37.21 -26.26 5.21
CA GLN A 237 35.86 -25.78 4.84
C GLN A 237 35.65 -24.31 5.24
N ILE A 238 36.10 -23.91 6.43
CA ILE A 238 36.02 -22.54 6.91
C ILE A 238 36.88 -21.61 6.03
N LEU A 239 38.10 -22.02 5.68
CA LEU A 239 38.98 -21.26 4.80
C LEU A 239 38.44 -21.15 3.37
N ALA A 240 37.79 -22.20 2.85
CA ALA A 240 37.11 -22.16 1.58
C ALA A 240 35.93 -21.13 1.59
N SER A 241 35.18 -21.08 2.71
CA SER A 241 34.16 -20.06 2.90
C SER A 241 34.75 -18.65 2.93
N ALA A 242 35.85 -18.44 3.67
CA ALA A 242 36.55 -17.17 3.69
C ALA A 242 37.05 -16.74 2.30
N ALA A 243 37.52 -17.67 1.49
CA ALA A 243 37.92 -17.40 0.11
C ALA A 243 36.71 -17.01 -0.76
N GLY A 244 35.53 -17.62 -0.56
CA GLY A 244 34.30 -17.22 -1.21
C GLY A 244 33.90 -15.77 -0.90
N TYR A 245 33.99 -15.37 0.37
CA TYR A 245 33.79 -13.98 0.78
C TYR A 245 34.79 -13.00 0.14
N ALA A 246 36.07 -13.39 0.02
CA ALA A 246 37.09 -12.60 -0.66
C ALA A 246 36.75 -12.37 -2.14
N THR A 247 36.36 -13.42 -2.84
CA THR A 247 35.98 -13.33 -4.27
C THR A 247 34.77 -12.42 -4.47
N GLN A 248 33.75 -12.51 -3.61
CA GLN A 248 32.58 -11.65 -3.66
C GLN A 248 32.95 -10.19 -3.36
N ARG A 249 33.79 -9.93 -2.36
CA ARG A 249 34.29 -8.60 -2.05
C ARG A 249 35.01 -8.00 -3.25
N ASP A 250 35.92 -8.73 -3.88
CA ASP A 250 36.73 -8.24 -5.01
C ASP A 250 35.85 -7.91 -6.21
N ALA A 251 34.85 -8.75 -6.50
CA ALA A 251 33.86 -8.48 -7.55
C ALA A 251 33.03 -7.22 -7.28
N LEU A 252 32.57 -7.03 -6.03
CA LEU A 252 31.84 -5.83 -5.64
C LEU A 252 32.70 -4.58 -5.67
N THR A 253 33.97 -4.69 -5.27
CA THR A 253 34.92 -3.57 -5.34
C THR A 253 35.16 -3.14 -6.79
N ALA A 254 35.40 -4.12 -7.68
CA ALA A 254 35.59 -3.84 -9.11
C ALA A 254 34.33 -3.19 -9.74
N LYS A 255 33.12 -3.67 -9.36
CA LYS A 255 31.86 -3.05 -9.80
C LYS A 255 31.76 -1.60 -9.29
N ALA A 256 32.07 -1.33 -8.03
CA ALA A 256 32.02 0.02 -7.47
C ALA A 256 32.99 0.99 -8.16
N ASP A 257 34.20 0.51 -8.46
CA ASP A 257 35.23 1.33 -9.14
C ASP A 257 34.81 1.61 -10.61
N ASP A 258 34.17 0.67 -11.30
CA ASP A 258 33.62 0.89 -12.64
C ASP A 258 32.52 1.96 -12.61
N LEU A 259 31.56 1.84 -11.70
CA LEU A 259 30.47 2.81 -11.53
C LEU A 259 31.01 4.22 -11.27
N GLU A 260 31.98 4.36 -10.39
CA GLU A 260 32.60 5.64 -10.08
C GLU A 260 33.38 6.21 -11.28
N ASN A 261 34.13 5.38 -11.99
CA ASN A 261 34.86 5.80 -13.19
C ASN A 261 33.91 6.29 -14.29
N ARG A 262 32.77 5.63 -14.46
CA ARG A 262 31.74 6.05 -15.41
C ARG A 262 31.13 7.38 -14.99
N ALA A 263 30.73 7.51 -13.73
CA ALA A 263 30.13 8.73 -13.18
C ALA A 263 31.07 9.95 -13.32
N LEU A 264 32.39 9.77 -13.11
CA LEU A 264 33.37 10.85 -13.17
C LEU A 264 33.85 11.16 -14.59
N ARG A 265 33.46 10.36 -15.61
CA ARG A 265 33.86 10.62 -16.99
C ARG A 265 33.09 11.82 -17.55
N PRO A 266 33.78 12.91 -17.99
CA PRO A 266 33.09 14.04 -18.60
C PRO A 266 32.41 13.67 -19.90
N GLY A 267 31.15 14.05 -20.08
CA GLY A 267 30.44 13.98 -21.36
C GLY A 267 30.30 12.58 -21.98
N GLY A 268 30.40 11.51 -21.18
CA GLY A 268 30.25 10.14 -21.68
C GLY A 268 28.77 9.80 -21.91
N GLU A 269 28.52 8.85 -22.82
CA GLU A 269 27.20 8.23 -22.98
C GLU A 269 26.98 7.22 -21.87
N GLU A 270 25.84 7.31 -21.15
CA GLU A 270 25.46 6.42 -20.07
C GLU A 270 24.20 5.64 -20.42
N PRO A 271 24.22 4.29 -20.29
CA PRO A 271 23.02 3.50 -20.51
C PRO A 271 22.00 3.72 -19.39
N LEU A 272 20.74 3.80 -19.78
CA LEU A 272 19.59 3.85 -18.89
C LEU A 272 19.02 2.46 -18.66
N SER A 273 18.46 2.23 -17.49
CA SER A 273 17.87 0.97 -17.07
C SER A 273 16.58 1.21 -16.29
N GLU A 274 15.88 0.15 -15.94
CA GLU A 274 14.69 0.22 -15.07
C GLU A 274 14.97 0.77 -13.65
N GLU A 275 16.25 0.94 -13.28
CA GLU A 275 16.69 1.51 -11.99
C GLU A 275 17.05 3.01 -12.10
N THR A 276 17.07 3.56 -13.30
CA THR A 276 17.33 4.98 -13.56
C THR A 276 16.01 5.73 -13.82
N PRO A 277 15.98 7.08 -13.70
CA PRO A 277 14.86 7.87 -14.17
C PRO A 277 14.55 7.55 -15.64
N SER A 278 13.26 7.53 -15.98
CA SER A 278 12.85 7.33 -17.38
C SER A 278 12.84 8.65 -18.11
N LEU A 279 13.52 8.71 -19.23
CA LEU A 279 13.52 9.85 -20.15
C LEU A 279 12.66 9.51 -21.34
N LEU A 280 11.60 10.29 -21.56
CA LEU A 280 10.65 10.13 -22.64
C LEU A 280 10.68 11.38 -23.51
N ILE A 281 10.83 11.22 -24.81
CA ILE A 281 10.89 12.33 -25.75
C ILE A 281 9.65 12.31 -26.63
N GLU A 282 8.90 13.40 -26.60
CA GLU A 282 7.80 13.67 -27.48
C GLU A 282 8.29 14.56 -28.63
N ALA A 283 8.17 14.09 -29.87
CA ALA A 283 8.54 14.84 -31.06
C ALA A 283 7.74 14.37 -32.26
N ASN A 284 7.37 15.29 -33.16
CA ASN A 284 6.67 14.98 -34.42
C ASN A 284 5.43 14.07 -34.24
N GLY A 285 4.71 14.23 -33.09
CA GLY A 285 3.51 13.45 -32.75
C GLY A 285 3.77 12.00 -32.33
N GLY A 286 5.02 11.63 -32.11
CA GLY A 286 5.41 10.31 -31.60
C GLY A 286 6.21 10.38 -30.30
N TRP A 287 6.47 9.23 -29.70
CA TRP A 287 7.15 9.10 -28.42
C TRP A 287 8.31 8.10 -28.48
N VAL A 288 9.42 8.48 -27.87
CA VAL A 288 10.62 7.66 -27.73
C VAL A 288 10.98 7.51 -26.26
N ARG A 289 11.29 6.29 -25.85
CA ARG A 289 11.92 5.98 -24.56
C ARG A 289 13.43 5.95 -24.73
N ALA A 290 14.16 6.74 -23.95
CA ALA A 290 15.61 6.71 -23.95
C ALA A 290 16.15 5.40 -23.38
N THR A 291 17.16 4.84 -24.03
CA THR A 291 17.95 3.67 -23.60
C THR A 291 19.39 4.05 -23.23
N SER A 292 19.88 5.19 -23.75
CA SER A 292 21.12 5.82 -23.31
C SER A 292 21.04 7.33 -23.45
N VAL A 293 21.84 8.05 -22.68
CA VAL A 293 21.88 9.50 -22.65
C VAL A 293 23.32 10.02 -22.69
N SER A 294 23.57 11.03 -23.54
CA SER A 294 24.79 11.84 -23.58
C SER A 294 24.40 13.32 -23.55
N PRO A 295 25.32 14.29 -23.38
CA PRO A 295 24.95 15.70 -23.25
C PRO A 295 24.14 16.26 -24.44
N ASP A 296 24.42 15.76 -25.64
CA ASP A 296 23.89 16.23 -26.92
C ASP A 296 23.02 15.21 -27.63
N ALA A 297 22.97 13.94 -27.17
CA ALA A 297 22.23 12.90 -27.84
C ALA A 297 21.59 11.91 -26.87
N ILE A 298 20.49 11.34 -27.34
CA ILE A 298 19.80 10.19 -26.74
C ILE A 298 19.69 9.07 -27.80
N VAL A 299 19.99 7.84 -27.39
CA VAL A 299 19.54 6.65 -28.13
C VAL A 299 18.29 6.14 -27.45
N GLY A 300 17.28 5.75 -28.21
CA GLY A 300 16.01 5.32 -27.64
C GLY A 300 15.23 4.37 -28.56
N GLU A 301 14.19 3.80 -27.96
CA GLU A 301 13.22 2.91 -28.61
C GLU A 301 11.90 3.68 -28.86
N VAL A 302 11.38 3.60 -30.06
CA VAL A 302 10.09 4.22 -30.41
C VAL A 302 8.93 3.49 -29.74
N ILE A 303 8.16 4.19 -28.92
CA ILE A 303 6.92 3.68 -28.30
C ILE A 303 5.70 4.00 -29.16
N ALA A 304 5.62 5.24 -29.64
CA ALA A 304 4.60 5.67 -30.59
C ALA A 304 5.29 6.25 -31.84
N PRO A 305 4.91 5.82 -33.04
CA PRO A 305 5.60 6.21 -34.25
C PRO A 305 5.47 7.71 -34.52
N MET A 306 6.58 8.31 -34.97
CA MET A 306 6.62 9.71 -35.38
C MET A 306 6.03 9.90 -36.78
N VAL A 307 5.38 11.01 -37.02
CA VAL A 307 5.05 11.43 -38.36
C VAL A 307 6.34 11.83 -39.03
N ALA A 308 6.53 11.43 -40.29
CA ALA A 308 7.77 11.60 -41.05
C ALA A 308 8.34 13.03 -40.95
N GLY A 309 9.49 13.14 -40.34
CA GLY A 309 10.26 14.39 -40.19
C GLY A 309 11.59 14.04 -39.49
N ALA A 310 12.71 14.38 -40.17
CA ALA A 310 14.04 14.13 -39.61
C ALA A 310 14.47 15.19 -38.56
N THR A 311 13.68 16.25 -38.36
CA THR A 311 14.02 17.37 -37.46
C THR A 311 12.78 17.92 -36.77
N ALA A 312 12.95 18.44 -35.53
CA ALA A 312 11.98 19.27 -34.84
C ALA A 312 12.66 20.57 -34.40
N ALA A 313 11.96 21.70 -34.55
CA ALA A 313 12.50 22.99 -34.15
C ALA A 313 12.48 23.13 -32.59
N PRO A 314 13.23 24.08 -32.03
CA PRO A 314 13.14 24.41 -30.61
C PRO A 314 11.70 24.70 -30.17
N GLY A 315 11.21 24.04 -29.14
CA GLY A 315 9.85 24.14 -28.62
C GLY A 315 8.80 23.29 -29.39
N GLU A 316 9.17 22.58 -30.46
CA GLU A 316 8.30 21.61 -31.15
C GLU A 316 8.50 20.16 -30.66
N TRP A 317 9.39 19.97 -29.71
CA TRP A 317 9.62 18.71 -29.01
C TRP A 317 9.78 18.95 -27.52
N VAL A 318 9.48 17.96 -26.73
CA VAL A 318 9.50 18.03 -25.26
C VAL A 318 10.27 16.85 -24.69
N LEU A 319 11.12 17.13 -23.73
CA LEU A 319 11.73 16.11 -22.88
C LEU A 319 10.89 15.95 -21.62
N HIS A 320 10.42 14.75 -21.41
CA HIS A 320 9.67 14.37 -20.21
C HIS A 320 10.54 13.49 -19.33
N VAL A 321 10.61 13.83 -18.04
CA VAL A 321 11.39 13.09 -17.04
C VAL A 321 10.47 12.48 -16.01
N MET A 322 10.58 11.18 -15.82
CA MET A 322 9.95 10.45 -14.74
C MET A 322 11.01 10.06 -13.71
N HIS A 323 11.13 10.84 -12.65
CA HIS A 323 12.18 10.64 -11.63
C HIS A 323 12.06 9.33 -10.87
N LEU A 324 10.81 8.81 -10.69
CA LEU A 324 10.62 7.50 -10.11
C LEU A 324 10.96 6.42 -11.15
N PRO A 325 12.00 5.60 -10.93
CA PRO A 325 12.41 4.55 -11.85
C PRO A 325 11.30 3.54 -12.16
N GLU A 326 11.36 2.89 -13.32
CA GLU A 326 10.33 1.93 -13.78
C GLU A 326 10.13 0.78 -12.79
N ASN A 327 11.20 0.27 -12.19
CA ASN A 327 11.13 -0.79 -11.16
C ASN A 327 10.50 -0.32 -9.82
N GLY A 328 10.38 0.98 -9.60
CA GLY A 328 9.75 1.59 -8.40
C GLY A 328 8.24 1.84 -8.56
N ARG A 329 7.67 1.60 -9.72
CA ARG A 329 6.26 1.85 -10.05
C ARG A 329 5.61 0.62 -10.68
N LYS A 330 4.30 0.61 -10.76
CA LYS A 330 3.53 -0.51 -11.33
C LYS A 330 3.14 -0.28 -12.79
N VAL A 331 3.38 0.90 -13.31
CA VAL A 331 3.16 1.24 -14.72
C VAL A 331 4.49 1.29 -15.46
N SER A 332 4.56 0.66 -16.64
CA SER A 332 5.74 0.71 -17.50
C SER A 332 5.85 2.06 -18.25
N ASP A 333 7.04 2.36 -18.79
CA ASP A 333 7.23 3.54 -19.64
C ASP A 333 6.26 3.58 -20.82
N LYS A 334 5.97 2.43 -21.42
CA LYS A 334 4.99 2.32 -22.52
C LYS A 334 3.58 2.69 -22.04
N GLN A 335 3.19 2.20 -20.87
CA GLN A 335 1.89 2.52 -20.27
C GLN A 335 1.77 4.00 -19.91
N VAL A 336 2.84 4.62 -19.39
CA VAL A 336 2.89 6.06 -19.14
C VAL A 336 2.64 6.83 -20.44
N VAL A 337 3.34 6.52 -21.52
CA VAL A 337 3.15 7.18 -22.82
C VAL A 337 1.70 7.03 -23.31
N TRP A 338 1.13 5.83 -23.26
CA TRP A 338 -0.26 5.63 -23.72
C TRP A 338 -1.28 6.39 -22.85
N LEU A 339 -1.05 6.49 -21.55
CA LEU A 339 -1.90 7.29 -20.63
C LEU A 339 -1.79 8.79 -20.92
N GLU A 340 -0.57 9.30 -21.15
CA GLU A 340 -0.39 10.71 -21.52
C GLU A 340 -1.05 11.03 -22.88
N MET A 341 -0.92 10.16 -23.88
CA MET A 341 -1.63 10.31 -25.17
C MET A 341 -3.16 10.35 -24.98
N LEU A 342 -3.72 9.51 -24.09
CA LEU A 342 -5.16 9.56 -23.77
C LEU A 342 -5.55 10.86 -23.04
N LYS A 343 -4.70 11.35 -22.20
CA LYS A 343 -4.91 12.60 -21.45
C LYS A 343 -4.84 13.83 -22.35
N GLU A 344 -3.86 13.90 -23.26
CA GLU A 344 -3.73 14.95 -24.26
C GLU A 344 -4.92 14.97 -25.24
N GLY A 345 -5.41 13.78 -25.60
CA GLY A 345 -6.64 13.60 -26.37
C GLY A 345 -7.93 13.98 -25.62
N GLN A 346 -7.83 14.47 -24.37
CA GLN A 346 -8.96 14.75 -23.49
C GLN A 346 -9.94 13.59 -23.34
N ALA A 347 -9.43 12.38 -23.47
CA ALA A 347 -10.24 11.17 -23.32
C ALA A 347 -10.40 10.72 -21.86
N THR A 348 -9.57 11.24 -20.93
CA THR A 348 -9.60 10.89 -19.51
C THR A 348 -10.47 11.85 -18.70
N GLU A 349 -11.29 11.31 -17.80
CA GLU A 349 -12.15 12.08 -16.89
C GLU A 349 -12.02 11.53 -15.47
N GLN A 350 -11.89 12.42 -14.48
CA GLN A 350 -11.90 12.07 -13.07
C GLN A 350 -13.29 12.28 -12.49
N VAL A 351 -13.85 11.24 -11.90
CA VAL A 351 -15.19 11.28 -11.30
C VAL A 351 -15.16 10.84 -9.83
N PHE A 352 -16.25 11.13 -9.12
CA PHE A 352 -16.39 10.68 -7.74
C PHE A 352 -16.68 9.18 -7.70
N ASN A 353 -15.92 8.43 -6.91
CA ASN A 353 -16.02 6.97 -6.78
C ASN A 353 -17.19 6.56 -5.88
N TRP A 354 -18.40 6.49 -6.44
CA TRP A 354 -19.58 5.97 -5.75
C TRP A 354 -19.48 4.47 -5.48
N ARG A 355 -18.75 3.74 -6.32
CA ARG A 355 -18.51 2.31 -6.20
C ARG A 355 -17.84 1.97 -4.87
N PHE A 356 -16.90 2.79 -4.40
CA PHE A 356 -16.25 2.62 -3.11
C PHE A 356 -17.24 2.50 -1.95
N PHE A 357 -18.39 3.18 -2.01
CA PHE A 357 -19.41 3.13 -0.96
C PHE A 357 -20.45 2.06 -1.16
N THR A 358 -20.66 1.57 -2.38
CA THR A 358 -21.77 0.69 -2.72
C THR A 358 -21.34 -0.74 -3.01
N SER A 359 -20.08 -0.97 -3.37
CA SER A 359 -19.57 -2.29 -3.69
C SER A 359 -19.12 -3.08 -2.45
N GLY A 360 -19.09 -4.38 -2.61
CA GLY A 360 -18.55 -5.31 -1.62
C GLY A 360 -17.05 -5.52 -1.78
N ASP A 361 -16.58 -6.67 -1.32
CA ASP A 361 -15.21 -7.11 -1.50
C ASP A 361 -14.99 -7.60 -2.94
N SER A 362 -13.85 -7.25 -3.54
CA SER A 362 -13.45 -7.67 -4.88
C SER A 362 -11.96 -8.03 -4.90
N ARG A 363 -11.56 -8.85 -5.88
CA ARG A 363 -10.15 -9.16 -6.14
C ARG A 363 -9.45 -8.02 -6.89
N GLU A 364 -10.20 -7.28 -7.68
CA GLU A 364 -9.73 -6.10 -8.38
C GLU A 364 -9.89 -4.89 -7.46
N ALA A 365 -8.81 -4.13 -7.23
CA ALA A 365 -8.79 -3.05 -6.25
C ALA A 365 -9.79 -1.94 -6.59
N GLU A 366 -9.91 -1.59 -7.88
CA GLU A 366 -10.83 -0.56 -8.38
C GLU A 366 -12.31 -0.93 -8.25
N GLN A 367 -12.63 -2.22 -8.07
CA GLN A 367 -13.99 -2.70 -7.85
C GLN A 367 -14.33 -2.88 -6.38
N ALA A 368 -13.33 -2.85 -5.50
CA ALA A 368 -13.53 -3.09 -4.07
C ALA A 368 -14.19 -1.89 -3.39
N GLY A 369 -15.13 -2.17 -2.49
CA GLY A 369 -15.86 -1.15 -1.75
C GLY A 369 -16.01 -1.45 -0.26
N LEU A 370 -16.47 -0.44 0.47
CA LEU A 370 -16.66 -0.51 1.94
C LEU A 370 -17.95 -1.21 2.36
N TRP A 371 -18.95 -1.35 1.48
CA TRP A 371 -20.29 -1.81 1.86
C TRP A 371 -20.28 -3.16 2.55
N GLY A 372 -19.55 -4.12 1.98
CA GLY A 372 -19.43 -5.46 2.56
C GLY A 372 -18.82 -5.44 3.97
N ALA A 373 -17.76 -4.64 4.16
CA ALA A 373 -17.11 -4.49 5.46
C ALA A 373 -18.01 -3.77 6.49
N MET A 374 -18.75 -2.75 6.07
CA MET A 374 -19.71 -2.03 6.91
C MET A 374 -20.84 -2.95 7.38
N VAL A 375 -21.48 -3.65 6.45
CA VAL A 375 -22.56 -4.60 6.75
C VAL A 375 -22.05 -5.76 7.63
N GLY A 376 -20.90 -6.32 7.30
CA GLY A 376 -20.26 -7.37 8.11
C GLY A 376 -19.97 -6.94 9.54
N SER A 377 -19.40 -5.75 9.71
CA SER A 377 -19.13 -5.16 11.03
C SER A 377 -20.41 -4.87 11.81
N PHE A 378 -21.42 -4.31 11.14
CA PHE A 378 -22.73 -4.06 11.75
C PHE A 378 -23.38 -5.35 12.24
N LEU A 379 -23.43 -6.37 11.41
CA LEU A 379 -24.00 -7.68 11.77
C LEU A 379 -23.22 -8.33 12.92
N THR A 380 -21.90 -8.27 12.90
CA THR A 380 -21.04 -8.75 14.01
C THR A 380 -21.35 -8.04 15.31
N MET A 381 -21.48 -6.70 15.29
CA MET A 381 -21.86 -5.91 16.49
C MET A 381 -23.26 -6.24 16.99
N MET A 382 -24.22 -6.46 16.08
CA MET A 382 -25.59 -6.87 16.41
C MET A 382 -25.59 -8.23 17.12
N VAL A 383 -24.89 -9.22 16.61
CA VAL A 383 -24.75 -10.54 17.25
C VAL A 383 -24.11 -10.38 18.63
N THR A 384 -23.03 -9.62 18.72
CA THR A 384 -22.36 -9.34 20.01
C THR A 384 -23.31 -8.72 21.02
N PHE A 385 -24.04 -7.69 20.62
CA PHE A 385 -24.98 -6.97 21.47
C PHE A 385 -26.12 -7.88 21.98
N PHE A 386 -26.78 -8.59 21.06
CA PHE A 386 -27.91 -9.44 21.43
C PHE A 386 -27.52 -10.65 22.27
N LEU A 387 -26.27 -11.12 22.18
CA LEU A 387 -25.76 -12.18 23.05
C LEU A 387 -25.23 -11.63 24.38
N ALA A 388 -24.29 -10.67 24.32
CA ALA A 388 -23.56 -10.26 25.51
C ALA A 388 -24.39 -9.38 26.45
N PHE A 389 -25.21 -8.45 25.93
CA PHE A 389 -25.93 -7.49 26.76
C PHE A 389 -27.05 -8.16 27.58
N PRO A 390 -27.99 -8.89 26.99
CA PRO A 390 -29.06 -9.54 27.78
C PRO A 390 -28.51 -10.57 28.78
N ILE A 391 -27.57 -11.41 28.35
CA ILE A 391 -26.99 -12.45 29.21
C ILE A 391 -26.18 -11.80 30.33
N GLY A 392 -25.36 -10.78 30.01
CA GLY A 392 -24.53 -10.09 31.01
C GLY A 392 -25.34 -9.34 32.07
N VAL A 393 -26.41 -8.64 31.63
CA VAL A 393 -27.31 -7.93 32.58
C VAL A 393 -28.09 -8.93 33.42
N ALA A 394 -28.65 -9.99 32.83
CA ALA A 394 -29.37 -11.02 33.57
C ALA A 394 -28.48 -11.74 34.60
N ALA A 395 -27.23 -12.07 34.20
CA ALA A 395 -26.25 -12.63 35.12
C ALA A 395 -25.88 -11.67 36.27
N ALA A 396 -25.73 -10.38 35.97
CA ALA A 396 -25.46 -9.37 37.00
C ALA A 396 -26.62 -9.21 38.01
N ILE A 397 -27.85 -9.16 37.52
CA ILE A 397 -29.06 -9.10 38.37
C ILE A 397 -29.13 -10.36 39.23
N TYR A 398 -28.95 -11.56 38.63
CA TYR A 398 -28.96 -12.80 39.38
C TYR A 398 -27.93 -12.82 40.50
N LEU A 399 -26.68 -12.47 40.19
CA LEU A 399 -25.55 -12.49 41.14
C LEU A 399 -25.72 -11.46 42.27
N GLU A 400 -26.38 -10.31 42.02
CA GLU A 400 -26.50 -9.24 42.98
C GLU A 400 -27.76 -9.33 43.84
N GLU A 401 -28.90 -9.82 43.27
CA GLU A 401 -30.20 -9.85 43.94
C GLU A 401 -30.62 -11.24 44.42
N PHE A 402 -30.27 -12.29 43.67
CA PHE A 402 -30.86 -13.62 43.91
C PHE A 402 -29.82 -14.69 44.33
N ALA A 403 -28.55 -14.51 43.98
CA ALA A 403 -27.56 -15.56 44.24
C ALA A 403 -27.31 -15.73 45.77
N PRO A 404 -27.33 -16.99 46.28
CA PRO A 404 -27.00 -17.25 47.68
C PRO A 404 -25.52 -17.01 47.93
N LYS A 405 -25.15 -16.43 49.07
CA LYS A 405 -23.74 -16.22 49.47
C LYS A 405 -23.13 -17.55 49.90
N ASN A 406 -22.55 -18.28 48.97
CA ASN A 406 -21.90 -19.56 49.19
C ASN A 406 -20.61 -19.69 48.35
N ARG A 407 -19.82 -20.76 48.60
CA ARG A 407 -18.56 -21.01 47.91
C ARG A 407 -18.72 -21.17 46.38
N PHE A 408 -19.88 -21.57 45.91
CA PHE A 408 -20.14 -21.69 44.46
C PHE A 408 -20.30 -20.30 43.83
N THR A 409 -21.01 -19.39 44.43
CA THR A 409 -21.13 -18.02 43.96
C THR A 409 -19.79 -17.32 43.96
N ASP A 410 -18.99 -17.49 45.02
CA ASP A 410 -17.64 -16.94 45.10
C ASP A 410 -16.74 -17.51 43.98
N PHE A 411 -16.86 -18.80 43.69
CA PHE A 411 -16.14 -19.43 42.58
C PHE A 411 -16.53 -18.82 41.23
N VAL A 412 -17.82 -18.60 40.98
CA VAL A 412 -18.33 -17.96 39.76
C VAL A 412 -17.78 -16.53 39.62
N GLU A 413 -17.80 -15.75 40.68
CA GLU A 413 -17.30 -14.36 40.71
C GLU A 413 -15.81 -14.29 40.39
N VAL A 414 -15.00 -15.18 40.96
CA VAL A 414 -13.57 -15.26 40.71
C VAL A 414 -13.33 -15.59 39.22
N ASN A 415 -14.11 -16.52 38.67
CA ASN A 415 -13.96 -16.90 37.26
C ASN A 415 -14.35 -15.77 36.29
N ILE A 416 -15.42 -15.01 36.58
CA ILE A 416 -15.80 -13.82 35.79
C ILE A 416 -14.66 -12.80 35.77
N ASN A 417 -14.06 -12.52 36.95
CA ASN A 417 -12.94 -11.60 37.03
C ASN A 417 -11.68 -12.10 36.31
N ASN A 418 -11.38 -13.39 36.42
CA ASN A 418 -10.26 -14.02 35.72
C ASN A 418 -10.48 -13.98 34.19
N LEU A 419 -11.71 -14.24 33.73
CA LEU A 419 -12.07 -14.20 32.32
C LEU A 419 -11.91 -12.78 31.74
N ALA A 420 -12.23 -11.74 32.53
CA ALA A 420 -12.02 -10.35 32.15
C ALA A 420 -10.53 -9.98 31.97
N ALA A 421 -9.61 -10.72 32.58
CA ALA A 421 -8.17 -10.51 32.48
C ALA A 421 -7.52 -11.27 31.30
N VAL A 422 -8.27 -12.15 30.61
CA VAL A 422 -7.75 -12.94 29.48
C VAL A 422 -7.49 -12.04 28.26
N PRO A 423 -6.31 -12.10 27.63
CA PRO A 423 -6.03 -11.35 26.41
C PRO A 423 -7.00 -11.70 25.28
N SER A 424 -7.44 -10.69 24.51
CA SER A 424 -8.41 -10.85 23.41
C SER A 424 -7.99 -11.87 22.35
N ILE A 425 -6.69 -12.02 22.12
CA ILE A 425 -6.14 -13.01 21.15
C ILE A 425 -6.49 -14.45 21.55
N VAL A 426 -6.56 -14.73 22.85
CA VAL A 426 -6.92 -16.08 23.35
C VAL A 426 -8.38 -16.39 23.03
N PHE A 427 -9.28 -15.41 23.18
CA PHE A 427 -10.68 -15.56 22.76
C PHE A 427 -10.80 -15.77 21.26
N GLY A 428 -9.99 -15.06 20.46
CA GLY A 428 -9.97 -15.26 19.01
C GLY A 428 -9.56 -16.68 18.62
N LEU A 429 -8.49 -17.19 19.21
CA LEU A 429 -8.01 -18.55 18.97
C LEU A 429 -9.01 -19.62 19.46
N LEU A 430 -9.60 -19.41 20.63
CA LEU A 430 -10.63 -20.31 21.19
C LEU A 430 -11.88 -20.33 20.29
N GLY A 431 -12.30 -19.15 19.83
CA GLY A 431 -13.45 -19.03 18.93
C GLY A 431 -13.22 -19.71 17.58
N LEU A 432 -12.02 -19.55 17.02
CA LEU A 432 -11.63 -20.26 15.80
C LEU A 432 -11.65 -21.78 16.00
N ALA A 433 -11.07 -22.25 17.10
CA ALA A 433 -10.99 -23.68 17.40
C ALA A 433 -12.39 -24.30 17.65
N ILE A 434 -13.23 -23.65 18.46
CA ILE A 434 -14.53 -24.22 18.86
C ILE A 434 -15.60 -23.95 17.81
N PHE A 435 -15.79 -22.69 17.38
CA PHE A 435 -16.95 -22.36 16.55
C PHE A 435 -16.75 -22.70 15.09
N VAL A 436 -15.51 -22.57 14.59
CA VAL A 436 -15.21 -22.71 13.16
C VAL A 436 -14.57 -24.03 12.81
N ALA A 437 -13.51 -24.44 13.52
CA ALA A 437 -12.81 -25.70 13.23
C ALA A 437 -13.50 -26.93 13.83
N GLY A 438 -14.11 -26.78 15.00
CA GLY A 438 -14.54 -27.89 15.83
C GLY A 438 -13.38 -28.56 16.57
N VAL A 439 -13.66 -29.15 17.70
CA VAL A 439 -12.68 -29.90 18.49
C VAL A 439 -13.19 -31.32 18.66
N GLU A 440 -12.43 -32.28 18.18
CA GLU A 440 -12.73 -33.72 18.32
C GLU A 440 -12.09 -34.26 19.61
N PHE A 441 -12.87 -34.93 20.41
CA PHE A 441 -12.42 -35.64 21.60
C PHE A 441 -12.76 -37.12 21.50
N GLU A 442 -11.82 -37.98 21.75
CA GLU A 442 -12.05 -39.40 21.86
C GLU A 442 -12.27 -39.76 23.33
N ILE A 443 -13.51 -40.08 23.71
CA ILE A 443 -13.86 -40.51 25.08
C ILE A 443 -14.48 -41.91 24.99
N TRP A 444 -13.81 -42.89 25.63
CA TRP A 444 -14.23 -44.30 25.69
C TRP A 444 -14.51 -44.92 24.30
N GLY A 445 -13.66 -44.63 23.30
CA GLY A 445 -13.78 -45.18 21.94
C GLY A 445 -14.92 -44.57 21.10
N ARG A 446 -15.43 -43.41 21.54
CA ARG A 446 -16.38 -42.58 20.76
C ARG A 446 -15.75 -41.24 20.50
N THR A 447 -15.74 -40.85 19.25
CA THR A 447 -15.37 -39.50 18.84
C THR A 447 -16.54 -38.56 19.08
N ILE A 448 -16.37 -37.54 19.92
CA ILE A 448 -17.32 -36.48 20.18
C ILE A 448 -16.74 -35.22 19.55
N GLU A 449 -17.43 -34.70 18.55
CA GLU A 449 -17.10 -33.42 17.93
C GLU A 449 -17.88 -32.30 18.63
N ILE A 450 -17.16 -31.28 19.13
CA ILE A 450 -17.76 -30.10 19.74
C ILE A 450 -17.38 -28.88 18.89
N GLY A 451 -18.39 -28.22 18.30
CA GLY A 451 -18.16 -27.03 17.48
C GLY A 451 -18.22 -27.30 15.98
N GLY A 452 -17.53 -26.49 15.20
CA GLY A 452 -17.52 -26.63 13.73
C GLY A 452 -18.84 -26.26 13.02
N PHE A 453 -19.75 -25.61 13.74
CA PHE A 453 -21.10 -25.33 13.22
C PHE A 453 -21.25 -23.97 12.56
N VAL A 454 -20.20 -23.13 12.56
CA VAL A 454 -20.24 -21.79 11.99
C VAL A 454 -19.27 -21.69 10.80
N PRO A 455 -19.73 -21.18 9.63
CA PRO A 455 -18.83 -20.93 8.51
C PRO A 455 -17.71 -19.97 8.86
N ARG A 456 -16.52 -20.15 8.27
CA ARG A 456 -15.30 -19.37 8.58
C ARG A 456 -15.46 -17.86 8.40
N SER A 457 -16.22 -17.44 7.42
CA SER A 457 -16.39 -16.02 7.06
C SER A 457 -17.73 -15.43 7.51
N ALA A 458 -18.43 -16.07 8.47
CA ALA A 458 -19.72 -15.60 8.93
C ALA A 458 -19.60 -14.55 10.05
N PRO A 459 -20.34 -13.42 9.99
CA PRO A 459 -20.38 -12.41 11.06
C PRO A 459 -20.78 -12.99 12.41
N ILE A 460 -21.55 -14.07 12.42
CA ILE A 460 -21.97 -14.76 13.64
C ILE A 460 -20.77 -15.36 14.41
N ALA A 461 -19.75 -15.89 13.71
CA ALA A 461 -18.54 -16.42 14.36
C ALA A 461 -17.81 -15.33 15.12
N GLY A 462 -17.54 -14.20 14.46
CA GLY A 462 -16.91 -13.03 15.06
C GLY A 462 -17.73 -12.45 16.21
N GLY A 463 -19.06 -12.34 16.02
CA GLY A 463 -19.98 -11.83 17.03
C GLY A 463 -20.06 -12.69 18.29
N MET A 464 -20.05 -14.01 18.16
CA MET A 464 -20.01 -14.93 19.31
C MET A 464 -18.71 -14.82 20.10
N VAL A 465 -17.57 -14.75 19.41
CA VAL A 465 -16.26 -14.57 20.06
C VAL A 465 -16.21 -13.24 20.80
N GLN A 466 -16.67 -12.18 20.16
CA GLN A 466 -16.69 -10.84 20.73
C GLN A 466 -17.68 -10.74 21.89
N ALA A 467 -18.81 -11.46 21.83
CA ALA A 467 -19.74 -11.57 22.92
C ALA A 467 -19.12 -12.24 24.15
N LEU A 468 -18.41 -13.35 23.99
CA LEU A 468 -17.68 -13.99 25.09
C LEU A 468 -16.64 -13.08 25.72
N MET A 469 -15.93 -12.29 24.92
CA MET A 469 -14.92 -11.35 25.39
C MET A 469 -15.51 -10.18 26.17
N THR A 470 -16.68 -9.66 25.74
CA THR A 470 -17.33 -8.49 26.35
C THR A 470 -18.22 -8.85 27.53
N LEU A 471 -18.70 -10.09 27.61
CA LEU A 471 -19.61 -10.58 28.66
C LEU A 471 -19.13 -10.29 30.09
N PRO A 472 -17.87 -10.61 30.48
CA PRO A 472 -17.39 -10.32 31.85
C PRO A 472 -17.43 -8.82 32.18
N THR A 473 -17.05 -7.97 31.22
CA THR A 473 -17.06 -6.52 31.38
C THR A 473 -18.47 -5.99 31.61
N ILE A 474 -19.46 -6.50 30.85
CA ILE A 474 -20.87 -6.13 31.00
C ILE A 474 -21.39 -6.58 32.36
N ILE A 475 -21.07 -7.80 32.80
CA ILE A 475 -21.47 -8.31 34.14
C ILE A 475 -20.92 -7.41 35.26
N ILE A 476 -19.62 -7.09 35.22
CA ILE A 476 -18.95 -6.28 36.24
C ILE A 476 -19.55 -4.87 36.27
N ALA A 477 -19.72 -4.22 35.13
CA ALA A 477 -20.28 -2.88 35.01
C ALA A 477 -21.74 -2.83 35.48
N SER A 478 -22.55 -3.82 35.07
CA SER A 478 -23.95 -3.92 35.49
C SER A 478 -24.10 -4.15 37.00
N ARG A 479 -23.27 -5.01 37.61
CA ARG A 479 -23.23 -5.21 39.06
C ARG A 479 -22.86 -3.91 39.79
N ALA A 480 -21.85 -3.17 39.30
CA ALA A 480 -21.47 -1.89 39.89
C ALA A 480 -22.62 -0.86 39.81
N ALA A 481 -23.37 -0.82 38.71
CA ALA A 481 -24.52 0.04 38.54
C ALA A 481 -25.66 -0.34 39.50
N ILE A 482 -25.98 -1.63 39.67
CA ILE A 482 -27.00 -2.13 40.60
C ILE A 482 -26.60 -1.75 42.05
N ARG A 483 -25.34 -1.94 42.45
CA ARG A 483 -24.85 -1.57 43.79
C ARG A 483 -24.93 -0.07 44.07
N ALA A 484 -24.87 0.78 43.08
CA ALA A 484 -24.98 2.23 43.22
C ALA A 484 -26.42 2.71 43.55
N VAL A 485 -27.44 1.87 43.33
CA VAL A 485 -28.83 2.19 43.67
C VAL A 485 -29.02 2.08 45.21
N PRO A 486 -29.58 3.12 45.86
CA PRO A 486 -29.84 3.09 47.32
C PRO A 486 -30.76 1.92 47.71
N PRO A 487 -30.52 1.24 48.86
CA PRO A 487 -31.33 0.09 49.28
C PRO A 487 -32.82 0.40 49.46
N SER A 488 -33.19 1.68 49.63
CA SER A 488 -34.58 2.11 49.78
C SER A 488 -35.38 2.11 48.43
N ILE A 489 -34.68 2.02 47.30
CA ILE A 489 -35.26 2.04 45.94
C ILE A 489 -35.08 0.67 45.25
N ARG A 490 -34.13 -0.10 45.71
CA ARG A 490 -33.75 -1.44 45.28
C ARG A 490 -34.61 -2.56 45.95
#